data_830b1b7c525dd3bb7cfd73eadc98f483
#
_entry.id   830b1b7c525dd3bb7cfd73eadc98f483
#
_cell.length_a   1.000
_cell.length_b   1.000
_cell.length_c   1.000
_cell.angle_alpha   90.00
_cell.angle_beta   90.00
_cell.angle_gamma   90.00
#
_symmetry.space_group_name_H-M   'P 1'
#
loop_
_entity.id
_entity.type
_entity.pdbx_description
1 polymer ?
#
loop_
_entity_poly.entity_id
_entity_poly.type
_entity_poly.pdbx_seq_one_letter_code
_entity_poly.pdbx_strand_id
1 'polypeptide(L)'
;MKIIVTGGAGFVGSHVVELLIKNKHYPIIVDNLHSGKYKHVKKFVDSGKAQFFKIDIRNKKNLMKLPKTPAVIHLAAIASVLESIDNPSYVNDVNVAGTLNMLEFCRMKKIKKFIFTSSAAIFGMYDKKSSEITKTIPNTVYASSKLTGEQYCKIYSDLFGMNIVCLRPFNIYGPRQNDSYAGVISKFMDRLSSNYPPIIHGDGKQTRDFIHVDDIAKAFLL
;
A
#
# COMPACT_ATOMS: atom_id res chain seq x y z
N MET A 1 16.44 7.29 11.05
CA MET A 1 15.49 6.64 12.00
C MET A 1 15.20 5.22 11.52
N LYS A 2 14.82 4.30 12.43
CA LYS A 2 14.22 3.01 12.05
C LYS A 2 12.73 3.22 11.75
N ILE A 3 12.24 2.66 10.63
CA ILE A 3 10.84 2.81 10.21
C ILE A 3 10.33 1.44 9.73
N ILE A 4 9.21 0.97 10.29
CA ILE A 4 8.56 -0.24 9.78
C ILE A 4 7.83 0.09 8.48
N VAL A 5 8.04 -0.75 7.46
CA VAL A 5 7.34 -0.69 6.17
C VAL A 5 6.66 -2.03 5.93
N THR A 6 5.36 -2.11 6.14
CA THR A 6 4.61 -3.32 5.80
C THR A 6 4.29 -3.32 4.30
N GLY A 7 4.30 -4.49 3.65
CA GLY A 7 4.20 -4.57 2.19
C GLY A 7 5.45 -4.04 1.48
N GLY A 8 6.59 -3.98 2.20
CA GLY A 8 7.80 -3.33 1.70
C GLY A 8 8.54 -4.07 0.59
N ALA A 9 8.22 -5.35 0.31
CA ALA A 9 8.71 -6.10 -0.84
C ALA A 9 7.78 -5.98 -2.07
N GLY A 10 6.63 -5.32 -1.92
CA GLY A 10 5.68 -5.05 -2.99
C GLY A 10 6.15 -3.95 -3.95
N PHE A 11 5.28 -3.61 -4.92
CA PHE A 11 5.54 -2.56 -5.91
C PHE A 11 5.90 -1.24 -5.24
N VAL A 12 4.92 -0.56 -4.65
CA VAL A 12 5.12 0.76 -4.01
C VAL A 12 6.07 0.66 -2.83
N GLY A 13 5.90 -0.36 -1.97
CA GLY A 13 6.72 -0.54 -0.77
C GLY A 13 8.21 -0.62 -1.05
N SER A 14 8.63 -1.27 -2.14
CA SER A 14 10.05 -1.38 -2.50
C SER A 14 10.67 -0.05 -2.94
N HIS A 15 9.90 0.87 -3.52
CA HIS A 15 10.33 2.23 -3.82
C HIS A 15 10.40 3.09 -2.55
N VAL A 16 9.44 2.95 -1.64
CA VAL A 16 9.49 3.60 -0.32
C VAL A 16 10.72 3.15 0.46
N VAL A 17 10.99 1.84 0.52
CA VAL A 17 12.20 1.29 1.15
C VAL A 17 13.47 1.88 0.56
N GLU A 18 13.58 1.93 -0.77
CA GLU A 18 14.75 2.50 -1.46
C GLU A 18 14.92 3.99 -1.14
N LEU A 19 13.82 4.76 -1.14
CA LEU A 19 13.85 6.19 -0.86
C LEU A 19 14.20 6.47 0.61
N LEU A 20 13.69 5.67 1.56
CA LEU A 20 14.07 5.76 2.98
C LEU A 20 15.57 5.57 3.16
N ILE A 21 16.17 4.59 2.50
CA ILE A 21 17.62 4.34 2.57
C ILE A 21 18.41 5.49 1.98
N LYS A 22 18.00 6.05 0.83
CA LYS A 22 18.60 7.24 0.23
C LYS A 22 18.60 8.44 1.18
N ASN A 23 17.55 8.55 2.01
CA ASN A 23 17.41 9.59 3.05
C ASN A 23 17.97 9.19 4.42
N LYS A 24 18.90 8.23 4.47
CA LYS A 24 19.63 7.79 5.69
C LYS A 24 18.69 7.23 6.79
N HIS A 25 17.54 6.69 6.41
CA HIS A 25 16.69 5.92 7.31
C HIS A 25 16.99 4.43 7.19
N TYR A 26 16.57 3.66 8.21
CA TYR A 26 16.74 2.21 8.26
C TYR A 26 15.37 1.51 8.20
N PRO A 27 14.95 1.00 7.04
CA PRO A 27 13.68 0.29 6.91
C PRO A 27 13.71 -1.06 7.62
N ILE A 28 12.62 -1.35 8.36
CA ILE A 28 12.28 -2.67 8.85
C ILE A 28 11.13 -3.17 7.98
N ILE A 29 11.45 -4.03 7.04
CA ILE A 29 10.54 -4.52 6.01
C ILE A 29 9.73 -5.67 6.58
N VAL A 30 8.41 -5.59 6.50
CA VAL A 30 7.47 -6.64 6.91
C VAL A 30 6.62 -7.01 5.70
N ASP A 31 6.73 -8.26 5.24
CA ASP A 31 6.03 -8.74 4.06
C ASP A 31 5.83 -10.25 4.15
N ASN A 32 4.68 -10.77 3.74
CA ASN A 32 4.44 -12.23 3.69
C ASN A 32 4.82 -12.83 2.33
N LEU A 33 5.17 -11.98 1.36
CA LEU A 33 5.52 -12.32 -0.02
C LEU A 33 4.34 -12.91 -0.82
N HIS A 34 3.10 -12.57 -0.49
CA HIS A 34 1.93 -12.97 -1.28
C HIS A 34 2.02 -12.41 -2.72
N SER A 35 2.18 -11.10 -2.85
CA SER A 35 2.42 -10.43 -4.14
C SER A 35 3.80 -9.74 -4.21
N GLY A 36 4.41 -9.49 -3.06
CA GLY A 36 5.75 -8.92 -2.93
C GLY A 36 6.83 -9.91 -3.40
N LYS A 37 7.92 -9.37 -3.95
CA LYS A 37 9.05 -10.17 -4.43
C LYS A 37 10.31 -9.79 -3.63
N TYR A 38 10.86 -10.72 -2.85
CA TYR A 38 12.07 -10.48 -2.05
C TYR A 38 13.24 -9.89 -2.85
N LYS A 39 13.35 -10.23 -4.14
CA LYS A 39 14.37 -9.69 -5.04
C LYS A 39 14.39 -8.15 -5.11
N HIS A 40 13.24 -7.49 -4.88
CA HIS A 40 13.16 -6.02 -4.92
C HIS A 40 13.94 -5.35 -3.78
N VAL A 41 14.06 -6.04 -2.64
CA VAL A 41 14.69 -5.50 -1.43
C VAL A 41 15.97 -6.23 -1.03
N LYS A 42 16.26 -7.39 -1.67
CA LYS A 42 17.40 -8.27 -1.36
C LYS A 42 18.70 -7.51 -1.22
N LYS A 43 19.05 -6.65 -2.19
CA LYS A 43 20.30 -5.87 -2.18
C LYS A 43 20.47 -4.99 -0.93
N PHE A 44 19.37 -4.50 -0.37
CA PHE A 44 19.41 -3.65 0.83
C PHE A 44 19.53 -4.46 2.11
N VAL A 45 18.92 -5.64 2.13
CA VAL A 45 19.03 -6.57 3.27
C VAL A 45 20.43 -7.17 3.33
N ASP A 46 20.95 -7.66 2.21
CA ASP A 46 22.30 -8.26 2.13
C ASP A 46 23.41 -7.24 2.48
N SER A 47 23.22 -5.97 2.15
CA SER A 47 24.15 -4.90 2.49
C SER A 47 23.97 -4.33 3.91
N GLY A 48 23.08 -4.91 4.73
CA GLY A 48 22.81 -4.45 6.08
C GLY A 48 22.11 -3.09 6.20
N LYS A 49 21.59 -2.56 5.07
CA LYS A 49 20.89 -1.25 5.04
C LYS A 49 19.41 -1.35 5.39
N ALA A 50 18.85 -2.55 5.47
CA ALA A 50 17.48 -2.84 5.87
C ALA A 50 17.42 -4.18 6.59
N GLN A 51 16.34 -4.40 7.34
CA GLN A 51 16.02 -5.70 7.93
C GLN A 51 14.71 -6.22 7.35
N PHE A 52 14.62 -7.53 7.08
CA PHE A 52 13.45 -8.17 6.53
C PHE A 52 12.84 -9.18 7.49
N PHE A 53 11.51 -9.11 7.67
CA PHE A 53 10.72 -10.06 8.43
C PHE A 53 9.62 -10.62 7.52
N LYS A 54 9.66 -11.93 7.29
CA LYS A 54 8.57 -12.63 6.59
C LYS A 54 7.42 -12.86 7.57
N ILE A 55 6.51 -11.89 7.64
CA ILE A 55 5.36 -11.88 8.57
C ILE A 55 4.09 -11.50 7.82
N ASP A 56 3.02 -12.25 8.08
CA ASP A 56 1.66 -11.88 7.69
C ASP A 56 1.07 -10.95 8.77
N ILE A 57 0.52 -9.81 8.37
CA ILE A 57 -0.05 -8.81 9.27
C ILE A 57 -1.28 -9.31 10.04
N ARG A 58 -1.88 -10.43 9.63
CA ARG A 58 -2.95 -11.10 10.39
C ARG A 58 -2.43 -11.81 11.64
N ASN A 59 -1.14 -12.13 11.67
CA ASN A 59 -0.54 -12.86 12.79
C ASN A 59 -0.07 -11.91 13.91
N LYS A 60 -0.97 -11.60 14.83
CA LYS A 60 -0.70 -10.71 15.99
C LYS A 60 0.54 -11.14 16.79
N LYS A 61 0.72 -12.45 17.03
CA LYS A 61 1.84 -12.97 17.82
C LYS A 61 3.19 -12.65 17.18
N ASN A 62 3.28 -12.77 15.85
CA ASN A 62 4.51 -12.47 15.13
C ASN A 62 4.74 -10.95 14.98
N LEU A 63 3.68 -10.15 14.85
CA LEU A 63 3.82 -8.69 14.86
C LEU A 63 4.43 -8.19 16.16
N MET A 64 4.05 -8.76 17.31
CA MET A 64 4.58 -8.34 18.62
C MET A 64 6.08 -8.60 18.80
N LYS A 65 6.70 -9.44 17.95
CA LYS A 65 8.16 -9.66 17.92
C LYS A 65 8.92 -8.53 17.23
N LEU A 66 8.23 -7.70 16.46
CA LEU A 66 8.86 -6.56 15.78
C LEU A 66 9.36 -5.54 16.81
N PRO A 67 10.49 -4.88 16.54
CA PRO A 67 11.00 -3.84 17.41
C PRO A 67 10.08 -2.62 17.41
N LYS A 68 10.12 -1.85 18.49
CA LYS A 68 9.52 -0.51 18.52
C LYS A 68 10.28 0.41 17.57
N THR A 69 9.55 1.21 16.82
CA THR A 69 10.09 2.23 15.90
C THR A 69 9.38 3.57 16.09
N PRO A 70 9.95 4.69 15.65
CA PRO A 70 9.28 5.99 15.69
C PRO A 70 8.03 6.08 14.80
N ALA A 71 8.01 5.33 13.69
CA ALA A 71 6.95 5.39 12.70
C ALA A 71 6.70 4.05 12.01
N VAL A 72 5.49 3.89 11.48
CA VAL A 72 5.06 2.79 10.61
C VAL A 72 4.48 3.36 9.32
N ILE A 73 4.93 2.82 8.18
CA ILE A 73 4.31 3.02 6.86
C ILE A 73 3.60 1.72 6.50
N HIS A 74 2.28 1.77 6.41
CA HIS A 74 1.44 0.60 6.23
C HIS A 74 0.93 0.50 4.79
N LEU A 75 1.62 -0.35 3.99
CA LEU A 75 1.26 -0.62 2.59
C LEU A 75 0.75 -2.06 2.37
N ALA A 76 0.94 -2.96 3.35
CA ALA A 76 0.51 -4.35 3.21
C ALA A 76 -1.02 -4.42 3.02
N ALA A 77 -1.43 -4.93 1.88
CA ALA A 77 -2.83 -5.12 1.51
C ALA A 77 -2.93 -6.03 0.27
N ILE A 78 -4.07 -6.64 0.08
CA ILE A 78 -4.48 -7.16 -1.23
C ILE A 78 -5.03 -5.98 -2.02
N ALA A 79 -4.33 -5.59 -3.08
CA ALA A 79 -4.65 -4.38 -3.86
C ALA A 79 -5.50 -4.67 -5.12
N SER A 80 -5.70 -5.94 -5.46
CA SER A 80 -6.49 -6.35 -6.62
C SER A 80 -7.98 -6.22 -6.36
N VAL A 81 -8.65 -5.41 -7.18
CA VAL A 81 -10.12 -5.35 -7.19
C VAL A 81 -10.71 -6.69 -7.62
N LEU A 82 -10.12 -7.35 -8.63
CA LEU A 82 -10.58 -8.67 -9.10
C LEU A 82 -10.45 -9.72 -7.98
N GLU A 83 -9.31 -9.81 -7.32
CA GLU A 83 -9.14 -10.73 -6.18
C GLU A 83 -10.13 -10.43 -5.05
N SER A 84 -10.54 -9.18 -4.88
CA SER A 84 -11.55 -8.82 -3.89
C SER A 84 -12.97 -9.28 -4.25
N ILE A 85 -13.23 -9.56 -5.53
CA ILE A 85 -14.48 -10.15 -6.00
C ILE A 85 -14.43 -11.67 -5.81
N ASP A 86 -13.31 -12.29 -6.18
CA ASP A 86 -13.16 -13.74 -6.13
C ASP A 86 -13.02 -14.26 -4.69
N ASN A 87 -12.32 -13.52 -3.83
CA ASN A 87 -12.00 -13.92 -2.45
C ASN A 87 -12.29 -12.80 -1.43
N PRO A 88 -13.54 -12.35 -1.28
CA PRO A 88 -13.89 -11.17 -0.47
C PRO A 88 -13.51 -11.31 1.01
N SER A 89 -13.73 -12.48 1.61
CA SER A 89 -13.39 -12.75 3.01
C SER A 89 -11.88 -12.65 3.25
N TYR A 90 -11.07 -13.23 2.36
CA TYR A 90 -9.61 -13.15 2.47
C TYR A 90 -9.11 -11.71 2.37
N VAL A 91 -9.65 -10.94 1.42
CA VAL A 91 -9.29 -9.53 1.27
C VAL A 91 -9.70 -8.72 2.50
N ASN A 92 -10.88 -8.97 3.06
CA ASN A 92 -11.30 -8.35 4.31
C ASN A 92 -10.36 -8.70 5.48
N ASP A 93 -9.98 -9.96 5.62
CA ASP A 93 -9.07 -10.41 6.68
C ASP A 93 -7.70 -9.73 6.59
N VAL A 94 -7.16 -9.60 5.38
CA VAL A 94 -5.87 -8.93 5.19
C VAL A 94 -6.00 -7.42 5.38
N ASN A 95 -6.94 -6.80 4.65
CA ASN A 95 -6.99 -5.33 4.56
C ASN A 95 -7.62 -4.69 5.80
N VAL A 96 -8.61 -5.32 6.41
CA VAL A 96 -9.32 -4.77 7.58
C VAL A 96 -8.73 -5.31 8.87
N ALA A 97 -8.80 -6.63 9.10
CA ALA A 97 -8.28 -7.20 10.34
C ALA A 97 -6.75 -7.04 10.45
N GLY A 98 -6.01 -7.18 9.33
CA GLY A 98 -4.57 -6.92 9.29
C GLY A 98 -4.21 -5.48 9.62
N THR A 99 -4.95 -4.49 9.10
CA THR A 99 -4.76 -3.06 9.43
C THR A 99 -5.05 -2.81 10.90
N LEU A 100 -6.13 -3.36 11.44
CA LEU A 100 -6.47 -3.24 12.86
C LEU A 100 -5.36 -3.84 13.74
N ASN A 101 -4.77 -4.99 13.36
CA ASN A 101 -3.66 -5.58 14.07
C ASN A 101 -2.42 -4.68 14.07
N MET A 102 -2.16 -3.97 12.97
CA MET A 102 -1.04 -3.03 12.90
C MET A 102 -1.28 -1.78 13.76
N LEU A 103 -2.51 -1.27 13.81
CA LEU A 103 -2.89 -0.17 14.70
C LEU A 103 -2.74 -0.58 16.18
N GLU A 104 -3.23 -1.78 16.56
CA GLU A 104 -3.06 -2.34 17.90
C GLU A 104 -1.58 -2.56 18.25
N PHE A 105 -0.79 -3.08 17.32
CA PHE A 105 0.66 -3.18 17.50
C PHE A 105 1.27 -1.80 17.80
N CYS A 106 0.91 -0.78 17.04
CA CYS A 106 1.40 0.58 17.25
C CYS A 106 0.98 1.12 18.62
N ARG A 107 -0.29 0.93 19.01
CA ARG A 107 -0.81 1.34 20.31
C ARG A 107 -0.05 0.68 21.47
N MET A 108 0.11 -0.65 21.42
CA MET A 108 0.80 -1.43 22.46
C MET A 108 2.29 -1.10 22.55
N LYS A 109 2.96 -0.84 21.42
CA LYS A 109 4.37 -0.43 21.37
C LYS A 109 4.57 1.07 21.59
N LYS A 110 3.48 1.85 21.79
CA LYS A 110 3.52 3.31 21.93
C LYS A 110 4.21 4.00 20.74
N ILE A 111 3.91 3.52 19.52
CA ILE A 111 4.32 4.14 18.25
C ILE A 111 3.26 5.17 17.88
N LYS A 112 3.65 6.41 17.74
CA LYS A 112 2.69 7.52 17.53
C LYS A 112 2.46 7.86 16.06
N LYS A 113 3.44 7.64 15.18
CA LYS A 113 3.33 8.00 13.76
C LYS A 113 2.95 6.79 12.93
N PHE A 114 1.84 6.89 12.20
CA PHE A 114 1.33 5.83 11.33
C PHE A 114 0.85 6.43 10.00
N ILE A 115 1.39 5.94 8.89
CA ILE A 115 0.95 6.36 7.56
C ILE A 115 0.21 5.18 6.93
N PHE A 116 -1.06 5.38 6.64
CA PHE A 116 -1.94 4.38 6.04
C PHE A 116 -2.09 4.61 4.54
N THR A 117 -1.89 3.57 3.76
CA THR A 117 -2.16 3.59 2.32
C THR A 117 -3.62 3.21 2.07
N SER A 118 -4.45 4.22 1.87
CA SER A 118 -5.81 4.08 1.37
C SER A 118 -5.82 3.95 -0.16
N SER A 119 -6.87 4.41 -0.82
CA SER A 119 -7.00 4.36 -2.27
C SER A 119 -8.04 5.36 -2.76
N ALA A 120 -7.87 5.93 -3.94
CA ALA A 120 -8.92 6.67 -4.63
C ALA A 120 -10.16 5.83 -4.96
N ALA A 121 -10.05 4.49 -4.93
CA ALA A 121 -11.19 3.59 -5.12
C ALA A 121 -12.34 3.82 -4.12
N ILE A 122 -12.07 4.42 -2.96
CA ILE A 122 -13.12 4.78 -1.97
C ILE A 122 -14.14 5.77 -2.50
N PHE A 123 -13.80 6.54 -3.53
CA PHE A 123 -14.75 7.47 -4.17
C PHE A 123 -15.75 6.77 -5.10
N GLY A 124 -15.51 5.48 -5.44
CA GLY A 124 -16.36 4.72 -6.34
C GLY A 124 -16.32 5.23 -7.78
N MET A 125 -17.45 5.17 -8.45
CA MET A 125 -17.63 5.74 -9.80
C MET A 125 -17.96 7.23 -9.68
N TYR A 126 -16.92 8.04 -9.68
CA TYR A 126 -17.04 9.50 -9.58
C TYR A 126 -16.45 10.13 -10.85
N ASP A 127 -17.26 10.89 -11.56
CA ASP A 127 -16.95 11.47 -12.86
C ASP A 127 -16.37 12.90 -12.80
N LYS A 128 -16.22 13.44 -11.60
CA LYS A 128 -15.64 14.77 -11.34
C LYS A 128 -14.29 14.67 -10.66
N LYS A 129 -13.58 15.81 -10.57
CA LYS A 129 -12.36 15.89 -9.77
C LYS A 129 -12.68 15.61 -8.30
N SER A 130 -11.93 14.70 -7.70
CA SER A 130 -12.05 14.36 -6.27
C SER A 130 -11.10 15.20 -5.43
N SER A 131 -11.50 15.44 -4.19
CA SER A 131 -10.71 16.08 -3.14
C SER A 131 -10.89 15.30 -1.84
N GLU A 132 -10.19 15.70 -0.78
CA GLU A 132 -10.25 15.04 0.52
C GLU A 132 -11.66 15.08 1.14
N ILE A 133 -12.45 16.09 0.81
CA ILE A 133 -13.84 16.27 1.29
C ILE A 133 -14.89 15.62 0.38
N THR A 134 -14.48 15.03 -0.75
CA THR A 134 -15.41 14.35 -1.65
C THR A 134 -16.04 13.16 -0.93
N LYS A 135 -17.37 13.02 -1.07
CA LYS A 135 -18.12 11.91 -0.48
C LYS A 135 -17.57 10.57 -0.97
N THR A 136 -17.31 9.68 -0.04
CA THR A 136 -16.86 8.31 -0.34
C THR A 136 -18.05 7.41 -0.60
N ILE A 137 -18.02 6.68 -1.73
CA ILE A 137 -19.08 5.75 -2.17
C ILE A 137 -18.40 4.48 -2.69
N PRO A 138 -17.78 3.66 -1.81
CA PRO A 138 -17.08 2.46 -2.25
C PRO A 138 -18.04 1.47 -2.91
N ASN A 139 -17.66 0.94 -4.06
CA ASN A 139 -18.46 0.03 -4.87
C ASN A 139 -17.82 -1.35 -5.06
N THR A 140 -16.73 -1.62 -4.36
CA THR A 140 -16.05 -2.93 -4.35
C THR A 140 -15.63 -3.31 -2.93
N VAL A 141 -15.40 -4.60 -2.69
CA VAL A 141 -14.89 -5.09 -1.39
C VAL A 141 -13.54 -4.44 -1.08
N TYR A 142 -12.66 -4.32 -2.08
CA TYR A 142 -11.39 -3.62 -1.93
C TYR A 142 -11.59 -2.16 -1.47
N ALA A 143 -12.43 -1.41 -2.16
CA ALA A 143 -12.69 -0.01 -1.81
C ALA A 143 -13.29 0.12 -0.39
N SER A 144 -14.25 -0.75 -0.05
CA SER A 144 -14.85 -0.80 1.29
C SER A 144 -13.81 -1.13 2.36
N SER A 145 -12.90 -2.07 2.09
CA SER A 145 -11.83 -2.43 3.04
C SER A 145 -10.88 -1.27 3.31
N LYS A 146 -10.57 -0.46 2.28
CA LYS A 146 -9.71 0.72 2.42
C LYS A 146 -10.40 1.84 3.20
N LEU A 147 -11.68 2.09 2.93
CA LEU A 147 -12.47 3.07 3.68
C LEU A 147 -12.61 2.66 5.16
N THR A 148 -12.86 1.39 5.44
CA THR A 148 -12.89 0.86 6.82
C THR A 148 -11.54 1.08 7.52
N GLY A 149 -10.42 0.87 6.80
CA GLY A 149 -9.09 1.18 7.32
C GLY A 149 -8.93 2.65 7.71
N GLU A 150 -9.42 3.61 6.90
CA GLU A 150 -9.41 5.04 7.25
C GLU A 150 -10.26 5.33 8.50
N GLN A 151 -11.43 4.68 8.63
CA GLN A 151 -12.29 4.84 9.80
C GLN A 151 -11.58 4.37 11.08
N TYR A 152 -10.90 3.22 11.04
CA TYR A 152 -10.08 2.78 12.17
C TYR A 152 -8.92 3.74 12.44
N CYS A 153 -8.24 4.23 11.42
CA CYS A 153 -7.19 5.24 11.57
C CYS A 153 -7.69 6.48 12.32
N LYS A 154 -8.87 6.98 11.94
CA LYS A 154 -9.49 8.12 12.63
C LYS A 154 -9.80 7.80 14.10
N ILE A 155 -10.43 6.67 14.38
CA ILE A 155 -10.75 6.24 15.76
C ILE A 155 -9.47 6.14 16.61
N TYR A 156 -8.38 5.54 16.07
CA TYR A 156 -7.12 5.40 16.79
C TYR A 156 -6.40 6.74 17.00
N SER A 157 -6.55 7.66 16.06
CA SER A 157 -6.08 9.04 16.23
C SER A 157 -6.82 9.73 17.38
N ASP A 158 -8.14 9.68 17.35
CA ASP A 158 -9.01 10.37 18.32
C ASP A 158 -8.88 9.79 19.74
N LEU A 159 -8.91 8.46 19.87
CA LEU A 159 -8.92 7.80 21.21
C LEU A 159 -7.53 7.62 21.82
N PHE A 160 -6.50 7.40 21.01
CA PHE A 160 -5.15 7.06 21.51
C PHE A 160 -4.09 8.12 21.20
N GLY A 161 -4.49 9.25 20.61
CA GLY A 161 -3.60 10.34 20.27
C GLY A 161 -2.47 9.91 19.33
N MET A 162 -2.78 9.04 18.36
CA MET A 162 -1.85 8.66 17.31
C MET A 162 -1.86 9.72 16.20
N ASN A 163 -0.69 10.07 15.70
CA ASN A 163 -0.56 10.94 14.54
C ASN A 163 -0.63 10.07 13.27
N ILE A 164 -1.80 10.05 12.65
CA ILE A 164 -2.10 9.18 11.51
C ILE A 164 -2.38 10.02 10.26
N VAL A 165 -1.74 9.66 9.16
CA VAL A 165 -2.01 10.21 7.83
C VAL A 165 -2.52 9.10 6.93
N CYS A 166 -3.64 9.35 6.23
CA CYS A 166 -4.19 8.44 5.22
C CYS A 166 -3.92 9.02 3.82
N LEU A 167 -3.13 8.34 3.01
CA LEU A 167 -2.91 8.72 1.62
C LEU A 167 -3.91 7.99 0.72
N ARG A 168 -4.52 8.69 -0.23
CA ARG A 168 -5.50 8.18 -1.20
C ARG A 168 -4.91 8.23 -2.62
N PRO A 169 -3.92 7.37 -2.95
CA PRO A 169 -3.32 7.40 -4.26
C PRO A 169 -4.33 7.00 -5.35
N PHE A 170 -4.21 7.65 -6.50
CA PHE A 170 -4.87 7.25 -7.75
C PHE A 170 -4.06 6.14 -8.43
N ASN A 171 -4.12 6.01 -9.74
CA ASN A 171 -3.49 4.89 -10.44
C ASN A 171 -1.96 5.03 -10.43
N ILE A 172 -1.30 4.31 -9.55
CA ILE A 172 0.16 4.32 -9.46
C ILE A 172 0.73 3.47 -10.60
N TYR A 173 1.75 3.99 -11.28
CA TYR A 173 2.48 3.27 -12.32
C TYR A 173 3.98 3.42 -12.13
N GLY A 174 4.75 2.51 -12.74
CA GLY A 174 6.21 2.58 -12.73
C GLY A 174 6.90 1.21 -12.63
N PRO A 175 8.23 1.19 -12.51
CA PRO A 175 9.02 -0.04 -12.42
C PRO A 175 8.59 -0.93 -11.25
N ARG A 176 8.74 -2.25 -11.40
CA ARG A 176 8.39 -3.29 -10.39
C ARG A 176 6.88 -3.47 -10.19
N GLN A 177 6.03 -2.85 -11.01
CA GLN A 177 4.60 -3.16 -10.97
C GLN A 177 4.39 -4.64 -11.33
N ASN A 178 3.52 -5.33 -10.59
CA ASN A 178 3.25 -6.74 -10.82
C ASN A 178 2.31 -6.90 -12.02
N ASP A 179 2.63 -7.82 -12.93
CA ASP A 179 1.86 -8.08 -14.15
C ASP A 179 0.41 -8.45 -13.86
N SER A 180 0.16 -9.17 -12.75
CA SER A 180 -1.20 -9.53 -12.29
C SER A 180 -2.05 -8.32 -11.88
N TYR A 181 -1.40 -7.22 -11.50
CA TYR A 181 -2.04 -5.95 -11.13
C TYR A 181 -1.68 -4.82 -12.11
N ALA A 182 -1.10 -5.20 -13.27
CA ALA A 182 -0.66 -4.26 -14.27
C ALA A 182 -1.84 -3.42 -14.77
N GLY A 183 -1.76 -2.13 -14.53
CA GLY A 183 -2.68 -1.15 -15.09
C GLY A 183 -2.50 -1.00 -16.60
N VAL A 184 -3.31 -0.15 -17.21
CA VAL A 184 -3.32 0.06 -18.67
C VAL A 184 -1.94 0.44 -19.23
N ILE A 185 -1.16 1.24 -18.48
CA ILE A 185 0.18 1.68 -18.94
C ILE A 185 1.11 0.47 -19.14
N SER A 186 1.24 -0.40 -18.14
CA SER A 186 2.09 -1.59 -18.25
C SER A 186 1.63 -2.51 -19.38
N LYS A 187 0.31 -2.77 -19.46
CA LYS A 187 -0.25 -3.61 -20.54
C LYS A 187 0.01 -3.05 -21.93
N PHE A 188 -0.07 -1.73 -22.11
CA PHE A 188 0.22 -1.09 -23.37
C PHE A 188 1.72 -1.21 -23.71
N MET A 189 2.58 -0.96 -22.73
CA MET A 189 4.04 -1.10 -22.91
C MET A 189 4.45 -2.54 -23.28
N ASP A 190 3.90 -3.55 -22.62
CA ASP A 190 4.18 -4.96 -22.91
C ASP A 190 3.77 -5.34 -24.34
N ARG A 191 2.59 -4.89 -24.77
CA ARG A 191 2.14 -5.16 -26.14
C ARG A 191 3.01 -4.44 -27.17
N LEU A 192 3.31 -3.15 -26.97
CA LEU A 192 4.18 -2.39 -27.85
C LEU A 192 5.60 -2.99 -27.94
N SER A 193 6.15 -3.42 -26.80
CA SER A 193 7.47 -4.10 -26.75
C SER A 193 7.48 -5.42 -27.53
N SER A 194 6.31 -6.04 -27.68
CA SER A 194 6.11 -7.26 -28.45
C SER A 194 5.63 -7.02 -29.88
N ASN A 195 5.69 -5.78 -30.36
CA ASN A 195 5.20 -5.33 -31.68
C ASN A 195 3.70 -5.59 -31.92
N TYR A 196 2.88 -5.61 -30.87
CA TYR A 196 1.43 -5.67 -30.97
C TYR A 196 0.79 -4.32 -30.64
N PRO A 197 -0.32 -3.93 -31.29
CA PRO A 197 -1.03 -2.71 -30.94
C PRO A 197 -1.69 -2.83 -29.56
N PRO A 198 -1.83 -1.71 -28.81
CA PRO A 198 -2.59 -1.67 -27.57
C PRO A 198 -4.04 -2.13 -27.76
N ILE A 199 -4.61 -2.78 -26.77
CA ILE A 199 -6.04 -3.14 -26.76
C ILE A 199 -6.79 -2.06 -26.00
N ILE A 200 -7.70 -1.39 -26.69
CA ILE A 200 -8.59 -0.40 -26.11
C ILE A 200 -9.94 -1.07 -25.85
N HIS A 201 -10.38 -1.06 -24.59
CA HIS A 201 -11.68 -1.56 -24.20
C HIS A 201 -12.70 -0.42 -24.22
N GLY A 202 -13.87 -0.64 -24.85
CA GLY A 202 -14.89 0.39 -25.01
C GLY A 202 -14.54 1.40 -26.14
N ASP A 203 -14.94 2.64 -25.97
CA ASP A 203 -14.78 3.70 -26.99
C ASP A 203 -13.45 4.48 -26.89
N GLY A 204 -12.59 4.14 -25.95
CA GLY A 204 -11.29 4.77 -25.75
C GLY A 204 -11.33 6.17 -25.12
N LYS A 205 -12.50 6.67 -24.71
CA LYS A 205 -12.65 8.00 -24.09
C LYS A 205 -12.45 7.99 -22.57
N GLN A 206 -12.14 6.84 -21.97
CA GLN A 206 -11.92 6.73 -20.54
C GLN A 206 -10.69 7.55 -20.12
N THR A 207 -10.88 8.43 -19.16
CA THR A 207 -9.79 9.16 -18.51
C THR A 207 -9.43 8.52 -17.19
N ARG A 208 -8.15 8.60 -16.82
CA ARG A 208 -7.63 8.15 -15.51
C ARG A 208 -6.57 9.13 -15.06
N ASP A 209 -6.54 9.36 -13.75
CA ASP A 209 -5.46 10.09 -13.12
C ASP A 209 -4.32 9.11 -12.78
N PHE A 210 -3.10 9.43 -13.19
CA PHE A 210 -1.92 8.60 -13.00
C PHE A 210 -0.88 9.33 -12.18
N ILE A 211 -0.24 8.62 -11.25
CA ILE A 211 0.88 9.11 -10.46
C ILE A 211 2.07 8.16 -10.57
N HIS A 212 3.26 8.69 -10.83
CA HIS A 212 4.46 7.86 -10.86
C HIS A 212 4.81 7.35 -9.45
N VAL A 213 5.31 6.12 -9.37
CA VAL A 213 5.62 5.46 -8.09
C VAL A 213 6.66 6.22 -7.25
N ASP A 214 7.59 6.94 -7.89
CA ASP A 214 8.57 7.74 -7.16
C ASP A 214 7.95 8.97 -6.49
N ASP A 215 6.89 9.53 -7.07
CA ASP A 215 6.21 10.68 -6.47
C ASP A 215 5.34 10.25 -5.30
N ILE A 216 4.65 9.10 -5.43
CA ILE A 216 3.93 8.56 -4.27
C ILE A 216 4.90 8.11 -3.17
N ALA A 217 6.08 7.56 -3.52
CA ALA A 217 7.10 7.24 -2.52
C ALA A 217 7.59 8.47 -1.76
N LYS A 218 7.73 9.63 -2.44
CA LYS A 218 8.06 10.91 -1.78
C LYS A 218 6.97 11.34 -0.81
N ALA A 219 5.68 11.18 -1.17
CA ALA A 219 4.57 11.53 -0.29
C ALA A 219 4.57 10.76 1.04
N PHE A 220 5.13 9.55 1.08
CA PHE A 220 5.30 8.78 2.32
C PHE A 220 6.43 9.31 3.23
N LEU A 221 7.30 10.19 2.74
CA LEU A 221 8.41 10.76 3.51
C LEU A 221 8.12 12.15 4.07
N LEU A 222 7.14 12.84 3.51
CA LEU A 222 6.71 14.17 3.97
C LEU A 222 5.89 14.08 5.26
#